data_1382524ea6cfb9a1d537759ff8ac587e
#
_entry.id   1382524ea6cfb9a1d537759ff8ac587e
#
_cell.length_a   1.000
_cell.length_b   1.000
_cell.length_c   1.000
_cell.angle_alpha   90.00
_cell.angle_beta   90.00
_cell.angle_gamma   90.00
#
_symmetry.space_group_name_H-M   'P 1'
#
loop_
_entity.id
_entity.type
_entity.pdbx_description
1 polymer ?
#
loop_
_entity_poly.entity_id
_entity_poly.type
_entity_poly.pdbx_seq_one_letter_code
_entity_poly.pdbx_strand_id
1 'polypeptide(L)'
;LNPTWTVPPGVLEDSVLPAAKKDPSYIERRGLRVFDSSGKEVSPRSVNWKRYTAKTLPYTLRQDPGPTNPLGSVKFIFPNRHSVLLHDTPNQLGYERRLRAMSWGCIHVQDPLELAAWLIDDEKTWSLEAVEAQVKSRRTKTIHFDEPVRVSLFYWTVDVDADGLLIFHTDVYQRDRRVLRALNGPFKVRKTHRRGEE
;
A
#
# COMPACT_ATOMS: atom_id res chain seq x y z
N LEU A 1 13.25 -2.44 -2.80
CA LEU A 1 13.09 -3.36 -3.92
C LEU A 1 12.82 -4.78 -3.40
N ASN A 2 12.04 -5.56 -4.13
CA ASN A 2 11.63 -6.93 -3.76
C ASN A 2 11.08 -7.03 -2.33
N PRO A 3 9.97 -6.37 -2.01
CA PRO A 3 9.44 -6.35 -0.65
C PRO A 3 8.87 -7.71 -0.24
N THR A 4 9.11 -8.10 0.99
CA THR A 4 8.27 -9.09 1.66
C THR A 4 6.95 -8.44 2.03
N TRP A 5 5.84 -9.11 1.80
CA TRP A 5 4.52 -8.66 2.22
C TRP A 5 4.08 -9.33 3.52
N THR A 6 3.81 -8.55 4.52
CA THR A 6 3.13 -9.02 5.74
C THR A 6 1.65 -8.74 5.62
N VAL A 7 0.81 -9.75 5.84
CA VAL A 7 -0.65 -9.63 5.72
C VAL A 7 -1.16 -8.60 6.73
N PRO A 8 -1.77 -7.48 6.27
CA PRO A 8 -2.34 -6.48 7.17
C PRO A 8 -3.54 -7.03 7.96
N PRO A 9 -3.83 -6.50 9.16
CA PRO A 9 -4.94 -6.97 10.00
C PRO A 9 -6.30 -6.99 9.29
N GLY A 10 -6.65 -5.98 8.52
CA GLY A 10 -7.90 -5.93 7.76
C GLY A 10 -7.98 -7.02 6.69
N VAL A 11 -6.91 -7.23 5.91
CA VAL A 11 -6.86 -8.32 4.91
C VAL A 11 -6.90 -9.69 5.59
N LEU A 12 -6.27 -9.83 6.75
CA LEU A 12 -6.35 -11.05 7.54
C LEU A 12 -7.79 -11.33 7.98
N GLU A 13 -8.48 -10.33 8.49
CA GLU A 13 -9.86 -10.45 9.02
C GLU A 13 -10.87 -10.75 7.92
N ASP A 14 -10.82 -9.99 6.83
CA ASP A 14 -11.88 -10.01 5.81
C ASP A 14 -11.68 -11.07 4.74
N SER A 15 -10.44 -11.54 4.55
CA SER A 15 -10.12 -12.40 3.42
C SER A 15 -9.33 -13.65 3.81
N VAL A 16 -8.14 -13.49 4.37
CA VAL A 16 -7.20 -14.61 4.54
C VAL A 16 -7.68 -15.61 5.59
N LEU A 17 -8.07 -15.14 6.75
CA LEU A 17 -8.50 -16.03 7.84
C LEU A 17 -9.83 -16.76 7.54
N PRO A 18 -10.86 -16.12 6.97
CA PRO A 18 -12.05 -16.83 6.52
C PRO A 18 -11.77 -17.91 5.47
N ALA A 19 -10.86 -17.65 4.54
CA ALA A 19 -10.47 -18.64 3.53
C ALA A 19 -9.69 -19.80 4.16
N ALA A 20 -8.73 -19.53 5.04
CA ALA A 20 -7.95 -20.54 5.74
C ALA A 20 -8.80 -21.42 6.67
N LYS A 21 -9.88 -20.88 7.27
CA LYS A 21 -10.84 -21.65 8.06
C LYS A 21 -11.65 -22.65 7.25
N LYS A 22 -11.95 -22.30 5.99
CA LYS A 22 -12.65 -23.19 5.05
C LYS A 22 -11.70 -24.22 4.47
N ASP A 23 -10.51 -23.79 4.11
CA ASP A 23 -9.50 -24.64 3.48
C ASP A 23 -8.09 -24.20 3.90
N PRO A 24 -7.44 -24.90 4.85
CA PRO A 24 -6.09 -24.58 5.29
C PRO A 24 -5.03 -24.55 4.18
N SER A 25 -5.23 -25.30 3.08
CA SER A 25 -4.32 -25.29 1.92
C SER A 25 -4.31 -23.95 1.18
N TYR A 26 -5.29 -23.07 1.44
CA TYR A 26 -5.33 -21.72 0.91
C TYR A 26 -4.03 -20.94 1.20
N ILE A 27 -3.49 -21.09 2.41
CA ILE A 27 -2.26 -20.40 2.85
C ILE A 27 -1.10 -20.78 1.92
N GLU A 28 -0.90 -22.08 1.68
CA GLU A 28 0.17 -22.59 0.81
C GLU A 28 -0.05 -22.17 -0.66
N ARG A 29 -1.28 -22.28 -1.18
CA ARG A 29 -1.61 -21.87 -2.54
C ARG A 29 -1.41 -20.40 -2.81
N ARG A 30 -1.55 -19.55 -1.76
CA ARG A 30 -1.29 -18.12 -1.85
C ARG A 30 0.18 -17.77 -1.62
N GLY A 31 1.06 -18.77 -1.47
CA GLY A 31 2.47 -18.55 -1.17
C GLY A 31 2.71 -17.85 0.16
N LEU A 32 1.78 -17.98 1.10
CA LEU A 32 1.90 -17.41 2.44
C LEU A 32 2.67 -18.36 3.35
N ARG A 33 3.60 -17.79 4.09
CA ARG A 33 4.35 -18.47 5.16
C ARG A 33 3.83 -18.00 6.50
N VAL A 34 3.82 -18.87 7.48
CA VAL A 34 3.31 -18.61 8.83
C VAL A 34 4.47 -18.60 9.81
N PHE A 35 4.53 -17.55 10.62
CA PHE A 35 5.57 -17.39 11.64
C PHE A 35 4.95 -17.20 13.02
N ASP A 36 5.49 -17.86 14.02
CA ASP A 36 5.11 -17.66 15.42
C ASP A 36 5.69 -16.36 15.99
N SER A 37 5.42 -16.07 17.26
CA SER A 37 5.89 -14.87 17.95
C SER A 37 7.42 -14.82 18.12
N SER A 38 8.12 -15.95 18.01
CA SER A 38 9.59 -16.02 18.04
C SER A 38 10.21 -15.78 16.66
N GLY A 39 9.38 -15.69 15.61
CA GLY A 39 9.84 -15.57 14.22
C GLY A 39 10.18 -16.91 13.57
N LYS A 40 9.87 -18.04 14.24
CA LYS A 40 10.07 -19.38 13.68
C LYS A 40 8.93 -19.71 12.73
N GLU A 41 9.27 -20.27 11.57
CA GLU A 41 8.29 -20.73 10.60
C GLU A 41 7.54 -21.97 11.09
N VAL A 42 6.23 -21.95 10.91
CA VAL A 42 5.30 -23.00 11.33
C VAL A 42 4.54 -23.52 10.10
N SER A 43 4.34 -24.81 10.01
CA SER A 43 3.53 -25.38 8.92
C SER A 43 2.09 -24.88 8.99
N PRO A 44 1.52 -24.33 7.92
CA PRO A 44 0.13 -23.91 7.89
C PRO A 44 -0.86 -25.00 8.26
N ARG A 45 -0.50 -26.25 7.99
CA ARG A 45 -1.34 -27.45 8.28
C ARG A 45 -1.39 -27.78 9.76
N SER A 46 -0.38 -27.36 10.54
CA SER A 46 -0.37 -27.59 11.99
C SER A 46 -1.19 -26.57 12.78
N VAL A 47 -1.64 -25.49 12.10
CA VAL A 47 -2.41 -24.42 12.74
C VAL A 47 -3.92 -24.75 12.72
N ASN A 48 -4.53 -24.74 13.88
CA ASN A 48 -5.99 -24.84 13.99
C ASN A 48 -6.64 -23.47 13.70
N TRP A 49 -6.79 -23.13 12.42
CA TRP A 49 -7.34 -21.85 11.96
C TRP A 49 -8.70 -21.52 12.55
N LYS A 50 -9.55 -22.54 12.80
CA LYS A 50 -10.93 -22.35 13.32
C LYS A 50 -10.95 -21.76 14.72
N ARG A 51 -9.86 -21.98 15.51
CA ARG A 51 -9.76 -21.52 16.89
C ARG A 51 -9.57 -20.00 17.02
N TYR A 52 -9.05 -19.34 16.00
CA TYR A 52 -8.59 -17.95 16.08
C TYR A 52 -9.51 -16.97 15.40
N THR A 53 -9.46 -15.72 15.87
CA THR A 53 -9.92 -14.51 15.17
C THR A 53 -8.71 -13.74 14.70
N ALA A 54 -8.88 -12.71 13.85
CA ALA A 54 -7.77 -11.88 13.43
C ALA A 54 -7.06 -11.20 14.61
N LYS A 55 -7.80 -10.92 15.69
CA LYS A 55 -7.25 -10.31 16.92
C LYS A 55 -6.52 -11.29 17.85
N THR A 56 -6.85 -12.56 17.78
CA THR A 56 -6.29 -13.59 18.69
C THR A 56 -5.31 -14.54 18.03
N LEU A 57 -5.07 -14.36 16.71
CA LEU A 57 -4.12 -15.18 15.96
C LEU A 57 -2.68 -14.85 16.41
N PRO A 58 -1.95 -15.81 17.02
CA PRO A 58 -0.58 -15.56 17.51
C PRO A 58 0.49 -15.71 16.43
N TYR A 59 0.08 -15.70 15.17
CA TYR A 59 0.96 -15.91 14.01
C TYR A 59 0.97 -14.70 13.10
N THR A 60 2.14 -14.44 12.52
CA THR A 60 2.32 -13.48 11.42
C THR A 60 2.34 -14.23 10.10
N LEU A 61 1.56 -13.77 9.13
CA LEU A 61 1.57 -14.32 7.78
C LEU A 61 2.36 -13.41 6.87
N ARG A 62 3.29 -14.00 6.10
CA ARG A 62 4.16 -13.25 5.16
C ARG A 62 4.20 -13.95 3.81
N GLN A 63 4.40 -13.16 2.77
CA GLN A 63 4.71 -13.64 1.42
C GLN A 63 6.06 -13.12 1.00
N ASP A 64 6.89 -14.00 0.46
CA ASP A 64 8.20 -13.64 -0.08
C ASP A 64 8.08 -12.81 -1.37
N PRO A 65 9.16 -12.13 -1.80
CA PRO A 65 9.19 -11.44 -3.07
C PRO A 65 8.84 -12.38 -4.24
N GLY A 66 8.04 -11.90 -5.16
CA GLY A 66 7.66 -12.72 -6.32
C GLY A 66 6.52 -12.12 -7.13
N PRO A 67 6.16 -12.73 -8.25
CA PRO A 67 5.21 -12.18 -9.22
C PRO A 67 3.77 -12.11 -8.69
N THR A 68 3.47 -12.84 -7.62
CA THR A 68 2.13 -12.85 -6.99
C THR A 68 2.08 -12.02 -5.70
N ASN A 69 3.20 -11.39 -5.31
CA ASN A 69 3.24 -10.55 -4.12
C ASN A 69 2.39 -9.29 -4.36
N PRO A 70 1.41 -8.98 -3.49
CA PRO A 70 0.54 -7.81 -3.66
C PRO A 70 1.28 -6.48 -3.70
N LEU A 71 2.48 -6.38 -3.09
CA LEU A 71 3.31 -5.17 -3.13
C LEU A 71 4.14 -5.06 -4.42
N GLY A 72 4.06 -6.04 -5.33
CA GLY A 72 4.85 -6.09 -6.54
C GLY A 72 6.36 -6.08 -6.28
N SER A 73 7.11 -5.43 -7.14
CA SER A 73 8.57 -5.39 -7.13
C SER A 73 9.16 -4.28 -6.25
N VAL A 74 8.37 -3.24 -5.97
CA VAL A 74 8.84 -2.03 -5.27
C VAL A 74 7.81 -1.54 -4.28
N LYS A 75 8.26 -1.10 -3.12
CA LYS A 75 7.48 -0.28 -2.19
C LYS A 75 8.27 0.95 -1.77
N PHE A 76 7.58 2.09 -1.68
CA PHE A 76 8.10 3.35 -1.17
C PHE A 76 7.50 3.60 0.20
N ILE A 77 8.36 3.78 1.20
CA ILE A 77 7.96 3.93 2.60
C ILE A 77 8.15 5.38 2.99
N PHE A 78 7.12 5.97 3.55
CA PHE A 78 7.17 7.31 4.13
C PHE A 78 6.44 7.32 5.48
N PRO A 79 6.89 8.12 6.46
CA PRO A 79 6.26 8.19 7.78
C PRO A 79 4.81 8.68 7.70
N ASN A 80 3.88 7.88 8.18
CA ASN A 80 2.48 8.29 8.32
C ASN A 80 1.76 7.41 9.35
N ARG A 81 0.69 7.95 9.97
CA ARG A 81 -0.09 7.25 11.00
C ARG A 81 -1.16 6.28 10.45
N HIS A 82 -1.29 6.20 9.14
CA HIS A 82 -2.34 5.42 8.47
C HIS A 82 -1.84 4.12 7.86
N SER A 83 -0.53 3.83 7.99
CA SER A 83 0.13 2.67 7.38
C SER A 83 -0.06 2.61 5.87
N VAL A 84 -0.15 3.77 5.22
CA VAL A 84 -0.26 3.90 3.77
C VAL A 84 1.14 3.85 3.15
N LEU A 85 1.25 3.17 2.03
CA LEU A 85 2.46 3.05 1.22
C LEU A 85 2.14 3.40 -0.23
N LEU A 86 3.16 3.81 -1.00
CA LEU A 86 3.12 3.68 -2.46
C LEU A 86 3.84 2.38 -2.81
N HIS A 87 3.29 1.60 -3.75
CA HIS A 87 3.92 0.34 -4.13
C HIS A 87 3.48 -0.11 -5.52
N ASP A 88 4.25 -1.02 -6.09
CA ASP A 88 3.91 -1.75 -7.29
C ASP A 88 2.72 -2.70 -7.06
N THR A 89 2.17 -3.23 -8.14
CA THR A 89 1.11 -4.24 -8.08
C THR A 89 1.22 -5.22 -9.24
N PRO A 90 0.98 -6.52 -9.03
CA PRO A 90 0.85 -7.46 -10.14
C PRO A 90 -0.42 -7.25 -10.97
N ASN A 91 -1.39 -6.47 -10.46
CA ASN A 91 -2.66 -6.17 -11.15
C ASN A 91 -2.53 -4.92 -12.04
N GLN A 92 -1.77 -5.00 -13.11
CA GLN A 92 -1.54 -3.88 -14.03
C GLN A 92 -2.81 -3.42 -14.75
N LEU A 93 -3.77 -4.31 -15.02
CA LEU A 93 -5.07 -3.95 -15.61
C LEU A 93 -5.91 -3.02 -14.72
N GLY A 94 -5.54 -2.86 -13.46
CA GLY A 94 -6.15 -1.89 -12.57
C GLY A 94 -6.03 -0.45 -13.05
N TYR A 95 -4.95 -0.12 -13.77
CA TYR A 95 -4.70 1.24 -14.27
C TYR A 95 -5.59 1.64 -15.43
N GLU A 96 -6.16 0.67 -16.16
CA GLU A 96 -7.10 0.91 -17.26
C GLU A 96 -8.53 1.19 -16.77
N ARG A 97 -8.81 0.96 -15.48
CA ARG A 97 -10.14 1.12 -14.92
C ARG A 97 -10.45 2.59 -14.68
N ARG A 98 -11.69 2.98 -14.99
CA ARG A 98 -12.21 4.31 -14.67
C ARG A 98 -12.31 4.53 -13.15
N LEU A 99 -12.79 3.52 -12.41
CA LEU A 99 -12.85 3.54 -10.94
C LEU A 99 -11.67 2.75 -10.37
N ARG A 100 -10.75 3.45 -9.69
CA ARG A 100 -9.47 2.91 -9.20
C ARG A 100 -9.39 2.80 -7.68
N ALA A 101 -10.51 2.92 -6.95
CA ALA A 101 -10.57 2.72 -5.50
C ALA A 101 -10.58 1.21 -5.19
N MET A 102 -9.42 0.56 -5.26
CA MET A 102 -9.29 -0.90 -5.22
C MET A 102 -8.41 -1.41 -4.08
N SER A 103 -7.80 -0.52 -3.30
CA SER A 103 -6.93 -0.91 -2.19
C SER A 103 -7.53 -0.55 -0.83
N TRP A 104 -6.93 -1.06 0.23
CA TRP A 104 -7.24 -0.73 1.63
C TRP A 104 -6.59 0.58 2.10
N GLY A 105 -6.15 1.42 1.18
CA GLY A 105 -5.56 2.73 1.46
C GLY A 105 -4.19 2.94 0.85
N CYS A 106 -3.46 1.90 0.50
CA CYS A 106 -2.19 2.02 -0.23
C CYS A 106 -2.42 2.50 -1.67
N ILE A 107 -1.42 3.10 -2.25
CA ILE A 107 -1.48 3.65 -3.61
C ILE A 107 -0.60 2.82 -4.52
N HIS A 108 -1.21 2.28 -5.58
CA HIS A 108 -0.48 1.59 -6.63
C HIS A 108 0.20 2.62 -7.54
N VAL A 109 1.45 2.36 -7.86
CA VAL A 109 2.27 3.21 -8.74
C VAL A 109 2.44 2.50 -10.07
N GLN A 110 2.07 3.18 -11.14
CA GLN A 110 2.41 2.77 -12.50
C GLN A 110 3.90 3.09 -12.74
N ASP A 111 4.59 2.23 -13.49
CA ASP A 111 6.02 2.39 -13.80
C ASP A 111 6.92 2.60 -12.56
N PRO A 112 6.78 1.74 -11.53
CA PRO A 112 7.41 1.95 -10.22
C PRO A 112 8.93 1.80 -10.25
N LEU A 113 9.51 1.11 -11.25
CA LEU A 113 10.97 0.96 -11.37
C LEU A 113 11.60 2.25 -11.88
N GLU A 114 10.96 2.93 -12.81
CA GLU A 114 11.38 4.24 -13.30
C GLU A 114 11.32 5.28 -12.18
N LEU A 115 10.20 5.29 -11.43
CA LEU A 115 10.09 6.15 -10.26
C LEU A 115 11.16 5.85 -9.21
N ALA A 116 11.50 4.57 -9.00
CA ALA A 116 12.55 4.19 -8.05
C ALA A 116 13.93 4.70 -8.50
N ALA A 117 14.30 4.50 -9.78
CA ALA A 117 15.56 4.98 -10.33
C ALA A 117 15.65 6.51 -10.23
N TRP A 118 14.58 7.21 -10.61
CA TRP A 118 14.51 8.68 -10.53
C TRP A 118 14.64 9.21 -9.09
N LEU A 119 13.98 8.56 -8.11
CA LEU A 119 14.04 8.98 -6.71
C LEU A 119 15.39 8.68 -6.05
N ILE A 120 16.10 7.63 -6.48
CA ILE A 120 17.43 7.30 -5.95
C ILE A 120 18.46 8.32 -6.47
N ASP A 121 18.29 8.82 -7.70
CA ASP A 121 19.11 9.84 -8.34
C ASP A 121 20.61 9.54 -8.33
N ASP A 122 20.96 8.26 -8.52
CA ASP A 122 22.34 7.77 -8.60
C ASP A 122 22.51 6.90 -9.85
N GLU A 123 22.64 7.53 -10.99
CA GLU A 123 22.75 6.84 -12.29
C GLU A 123 23.96 5.89 -12.37
N LYS A 124 25.02 6.13 -11.59
CA LYS A 124 26.21 5.27 -11.61
C LYS A 124 25.97 3.92 -10.94
N THR A 125 25.21 3.91 -9.85
CA THR A 125 24.98 2.71 -9.03
C THR A 125 23.58 2.14 -9.25
N TRP A 126 22.61 3.00 -9.49
CA TRP A 126 21.17 2.67 -9.53
C TRP A 126 20.47 3.20 -10.78
N SER A 127 21.09 3.01 -11.96
CA SER A 127 20.37 3.22 -13.22
C SER A 127 19.09 2.35 -13.28
N LEU A 128 18.19 2.63 -14.19
CA LEU A 128 16.99 1.81 -14.39
C LEU A 128 17.34 0.33 -14.59
N GLU A 129 18.37 0.03 -15.38
CA GLU A 129 18.85 -1.34 -15.63
C GLU A 129 19.35 -2.00 -14.33
N ALA A 130 20.04 -1.25 -13.46
CA ALA A 130 20.51 -1.76 -12.17
C ALA A 130 19.34 -2.06 -11.22
N VAL A 131 18.30 -1.20 -11.21
CA VAL A 131 17.06 -1.42 -10.46
C VAL A 131 16.34 -2.67 -10.98
N GLU A 132 16.22 -2.84 -12.29
CA GLU A 132 15.64 -4.03 -12.90
C GLU A 132 16.44 -5.31 -12.58
N ALA A 133 17.77 -5.24 -12.64
CA ALA A 133 18.62 -6.36 -12.30
C ALA A 133 18.44 -6.78 -10.83
N GLN A 134 18.35 -5.80 -9.91
CA GLN A 134 18.04 -6.07 -8.51
C GLN A 134 16.67 -6.73 -8.35
N VAL A 135 15.65 -6.28 -9.09
CA VAL A 135 14.31 -6.89 -9.05
C VAL A 135 14.37 -8.33 -9.57
N LYS A 136 15.05 -8.60 -10.66
CA LYS A 136 15.26 -9.96 -11.21
C LYS A 136 15.97 -10.89 -10.21
N SER A 137 16.81 -10.37 -9.32
CA SER A 137 17.51 -11.15 -8.30
C SER A 137 16.57 -11.75 -7.24
N ARG A 138 15.37 -11.22 -7.08
CA ARG A 138 14.38 -11.53 -6.02
C ARG A 138 14.90 -11.38 -4.60
N ARG A 139 16.05 -10.74 -4.41
CA ARG A 139 16.59 -10.44 -3.08
C ARG A 139 16.06 -9.10 -2.61
N THR A 140 15.50 -9.06 -1.42
CA THR A 140 15.06 -7.80 -0.81
C THR A 140 16.24 -6.85 -0.62
N LYS A 141 16.09 -5.63 -1.10
CA LYS A 141 17.06 -4.54 -0.93
C LYS A 141 16.32 -3.29 -0.47
N THR A 142 16.69 -2.79 0.70
CA THR A 142 16.27 -1.47 1.19
C THR A 142 17.30 -0.44 0.77
N ILE A 143 16.82 0.67 0.21
CA ILE A 143 17.61 1.83 -0.16
C ILE A 143 17.03 3.00 0.64
N HIS A 144 17.89 3.72 1.34
CA HIS A 144 17.53 4.92 2.08
C HIS A 144 17.91 6.13 1.25
N PHE A 145 17.05 7.12 1.22
CA PHE A 145 17.35 8.41 0.59
C PHE A 145 18.08 9.30 1.61
N ASP A 146 19.14 9.95 1.17
CA ASP A 146 19.87 10.91 2.00
C ASP A 146 19.00 12.16 2.24
N GLU A 147 18.26 12.58 1.22
CA GLU A 147 17.28 13.65 1.31
C GLU A 147 15.86 13.10 1.15
N PRO A 148 14.96 13.36 2.12
CA PRO A 148 13.58 12.88 2.03
C PRO A 148 12.79 13.66 1.00
N VAL A 149 12.05 12.94 0.16
CA VAL A 149 11.09 13.53 -0.79
C VAL A 149 9.75 13.72 -0.10
N ARG A 150 9.19 14.94 -0.21
CA ARG A 150 7.88 15.24 0.37
C ARG A 150 6.77 14.59 -0.46
N VAL A 151 5.92 13.81 0.21
CA VAL A 151 4.72 13.20 -0.38
C VAL A 151 3.49 13.90 0.17
N SER A 152 2.61 14.37 -0.73
CA SER A 152 1.31 14.96 -0.39
C SER A 152 0.21 14.20 -1.12
N LEU A 153 -0.78 13.72 -0.36
CA LEU A 153 -1.91 12.98 -0.90
C LEU A 153 -3.18 13.83 -0.77
N PHE A 154 -3.81 14.12 -1.92
CA PHE A 154 -5.04 14.90 -2.00
C PHE A 154 -6.19 14.05 -2.53
N TYR A 155 -7.40 14.38 -2.11
CA TYR A 155 -8.62 13.87 -2.70
C TYR A 155 -9.41 15.03 -3.30
N TRP A 156 -9.39 15.11 -4.60
CA TRP A 156 -10.11 16.13 -5.36
C TRP A 156 -11.03 15.44 -6.36
N THR A 157 -12.24 15.98 -6.49
CA THR A 157 -13.26 15.51 -7.43
C THR A 157 -13.38 16.44 -8.63
N VAL A 158 -12.67 17.56 -8.60
CA VAL A 158 -12.54 18.50 -9.70
C VAL A 158 -11.06 18.82 -9.88
N ASP A 159 -10.61 18.78 -11.12
CA ASP A 159 -9.25 19.12 -11.53
C ASP A 159 -9.29 19.96 -12.81
N VAL A 160 -8.14 20.45 -13.23
CA VAL A 160 -7.98 21.23 -14.47
C VAL A 160 -6.92 20.53 -15.31
N ASP A 161 -7.24 20.22 -16.56
CA ASP A 161 -6.27 19.64 -17.49
C ASP A 161 -5.24 20.66 -18.01
N ALA A 162 -4.33 20.18 -18.88
CA ALA A 162 -3.29 21.01 -19.46
C ALA A 162 -3.84 22.15 -20.35
N ASP A 163 -5.04 22.01 -20.87
CA ASP A 163 -5.72 22.99 -21.72
C ASP A 163 -6.60 23.97 -20.91
N GLY A 164 -6.62 23.84 -19.60
CA GLY A 164 -7.40 24.68 -18.68
C GLY A 164 -8.88 24.27 -18.56
N LEU A 165 -9.26 23.09 -19.05
CA LEU A 165 -10.63 22.58 -18.97
C LEU A 165 -10.86 21.84 -17.64
N LEU A 166 -12.06 22.00 -17.08
CA LEU A 166 -12.45 21.31 -15.85
C LEU A 166 -12.70 19.83 -16.11
N ILE A 167 -12.00 18.98 -15.35
CA ILE A 167 -12.23 17.54 -15.29
C ILE A 167 -12.97 17.21 -14.02
N PHE A 168 -14.07 16.44 -14.15
CA PHE A 168 -14.85 15.97 -13.01
C PHE A 168 -14.61 14.48 -12.77
N HIS A 169 -14.27 14.13 -11.54
CA HIS A 169 -14.06 12.77 -11.09
C HIS A 169 -15.23 12.28 -10.23
N THR A 170 -15.45 10.98 -10.22
CA THR A 170 -16.48 10.37 -9.36
C THR A 170 -16.13 10.59 -7.88
N ASP A 171 -17.06 11.15 -7.11
CA ASP A 171 -16.91 11.29 -5.64
C ASP A 171 -17.07 9.94 -4.92
N VAL A 172 -16.01 9.12 -4.98
CA VAL A 172 -15.95 7.75 -4.43
C VAL A 172 -16.24 7.72 -2.92
N TYR A 173 -15.79 8.75 -2.19
CA TYR A 173 -15.90 8.84 -0.73
C TYR A 173 -17.08 9.70 -0.28
N GLN A 174 -17.94 10.17 -1.22
CA GLN A 174 -19.13 10.98 -0.95
C GLN A 174 -18.84 12.23 -0.09
N ARG A 175 -17.70 12.91 -0.38
CA ARG A 175 -17.24 14.09 0.38
C ARG A 175 -17.78 15.40 -0.17
N ASP A 176 -18.13 15.49 -1.45
CA ASP A 176 -18.54 16.72 -2.12
C ASP A 176 -19.76 17.37 -1.47
N ARG A 177 -20.75 16.58 -1.06
CA ARG A 177 -21.93 17.07 -0.37
C ARG A 177 -21.61 17.85 0.91
N ARG A 178 -20.54 17.45 1.62
CA ARG A 178 -20.10 18.16 2.85
C ARG A 178 -19.37 19.44 2.49
N VAL A 179 -18.55 19.43 1.45
CA VAL A 179 -17.82 20.59 0.94
C VAL A 179 -18.80 21.63 0.43
N LEU A 180 -19.75 21.25 -0.42
CA LEU A 180 -20.81 22.14 -0.93
C LEU A 180 -21.64 22.79 0.19
N ARG A 181 -22.02 22.00 1.20
CA ARG A 181 -22.73 22.57 2.38
C ARG A 181 -21.87 23.57 3.15
N ALA A 182 -20.58 23.33 3.26
CA ALA A 182 -19.65 24.24 3.94
C ALA A 182 -19.43 25.52 3.13
N LEU A 183 -19.34 25.42 1.81
CA LEU A 183 -19.19 26.58 0.91
C LEU A 183 -20.44 27.45 0.85
N ASN A 184 -21.63 26.85 0.86
CA ASN A 184 -22.91 27.57 0.82
C ASN A 184 -23.41 28.02 2.21
N GLY A 185 -22.74 27.63 3.28
CA GLY A 185 -23.06 27.97 4.64
C GLY A 185 -22.31 29.23 5.14
N PRO A 186 -22.70 29.76 6.31
CA PRO A 186 -21.97 30.87 6.92
C PRO A 186 -20.52 30.48 7.23
N PHE A 187 -19.59 31.36 6.87
CA PHE A 187 -18.17 31.14 7.08
C PHE A 187 -17.86 31.09 8.59
N LYS A 188 -17.43 29.95 9.08
CA LYS A 188 -17.02 29.76 10.49
C LYS A 188 -15.50 29.67 10.58
N VAL A 189 -14.88 30.75 11.09
CA VAL A 189 -13.45 30.73 11.43
C VAL A 189 -13.28 29.83 12.66
N ARG A 190 -12.61 28.69 12.52
CA ARG A 190 -12.15 27.92 13.67
C ARG A 190 -10.92 28.63 14.23
N LYS A 191 -11.05 29.25 15.42
CA LYS A 191 -9.88 29.77 16.15
C LYS A 191 -8.98 28.55 16.43
N THR A 192 -7.87 28.43 15.72
CA THR A 192 -6.80 27.51 16.08
C THR A 192 -6.14 28.07 17.32
N HIS A 193 -6.35 27.45 18.48
CA HIS A 193 -5.46 27.67 19.60
C HIS A 193 -4.07 27.21 19.18
N ARG A 194 -3.16 28.16 18.90
CA ARG A 194 -1.73 27.86 18.94
C ARG A 194 -1.46 27.35 20.35
N ARG A 195 -1.09 26.08 20.50
CA ARG A 195 -0.43 25.61 21.72
C ARG A 195 0.85 26.43 21.81
N GLY A 196 0.95 27.21 22.89
CA GLY A 196 2.09 28.05 23.16
C GLY A 196 3.38 27.25 23.15
N GLU A 197 4.36 27.84 22.54
CA GLU A 197 5.77 27.52 22.79
C GLU A 197 6.04 27.92 24.27
N GLU A 198 6.26 26.92 25.12
CA GLU A 198 7.06 27.00 26.34
C GLU A 198 8.11 25.89 26.28
#